data_fd65ddf841975971c58a20e2c0c156a8
#
_entry.id   fd65ddf841975971c58a20e2c0c156a8
#
_cell.length_a   1.000
_cell.length_b   1.000
_cell.length_c   1.000
_cell.angle_alpha   90.00
_cell.angle_beta   90.00
_cell.angle_gamma   90.00
#
_symmetry.space_group_name_H-M   'P 1'
#
loop_
_entity.id
_entity.type
_entity.pdbx_description
1 polymer ?
#
loop_
_entity_poly.entity_id
_entity_poly.type
_entity_poly.pdbx_seq_one_letter_code
_entity_poly.pdbx_strand_id
1 'polypeptide(L)'
;MKELELRRANTKGWTVVGRTSIEQEETAEVIVPDAQPDIWQVWDASTCLLLQRKEVREGQAALYGLLKVTILYQPEGTGGVERMEATLPFDAAPELPGLTRQSLLYVSPKVLGTETRLLNPRKILVRVAYQLDLTAFGPAEQGVPSQVEEPGPYGICQKTGEWHSDETVHVQEKNFTYQDTLVLPGGRPDAERLLATRTACACHEAKVIGSKLVFKGEAAVRLLYQAEDGTVQTADFHLPYSQLMDAGENSQDSSADLALVFTDCTCTPVEGDRRSFQVSLALQAQAVFRKEETLPLLTDLYSTSYDLEIDRATCLTCRLSGQGESQETVRLQLPASNLTGQLVEVQVHLGRSSQRQEGEAYILTQEIESVVLYETEEGLASARQKSQVQHRITGEGPGRCQFTAELLRDPAAAPVGEGIEVTALLSFRWRILEESETAVIQQVLLGEPRQADPNEPSVILRAVHPGEDLWAVAKAYHTTDEAILAASGLDSEEIYPGQRLLIPRTAG
;
A
#
# COMPACT_ATOMS: atom_id res chain seq x y z
N MET A 1 34.26 3.22 35.40
CA MET A 1 34.20 2.50 34.12
C MET A 1 34.18 3.53 33.02
N LYS A 2 34.91 3.33 31.94
CA LYS A 2 34.94 4.22 30.78
C LYS A 2 34.01 3.63 29.71
N GLU A 3 33.13 4.44 29.12
CA GLU A 3 32.33 4.04 27.97
C GLU A 3 33.18 4.08 26.70
N LEU A 4 33.09 3.03 25.88
CA LEU A 4 33.71 2.96 24.56
C LEU A 4 32.81 3.58 23.53
N GLU A 5 33.38 4.40 22.66
CA GLU A 5 32.63 5.03 21.56
C GLU A 5 32.35 4.01 20.45
N LEU A 6 31.07 3.88 20.10
CA LEU A 6 30.61 3.02 19.04
C LEU A 6 30.33 3.84 17.78
N ARG A 7 30.99 3.50 16.70
CA ARG A 7 30.59 4.01 15.37
C ARG A 7 29.27 3.41 14.96
N ARG A 8 28.35 4.25 14.44
CA ARG A 8 27.06 3.82 13.97
C ARG A 8 26.97 3.94 12.46
N ALA A 9 26.46 2.91 11.82
CA ALA A 9 26.01 2.98 10.43
C ALA A 9 24.58 3.53 10.47
N ASN A 10 24.34 4.69 9.85
CA ASN A 10 23.06 5.40 9.91
C ASN A 10 22.38 5.36 8.56
N THR A 11 21.06 5.12 8.59
CA THR A 11 20.16 5.38 7.46
C THR A 11 19.27 6.55 7.80
N LYS A 12 19.00 7.41 6.80
CA LYS A 12 18.02 8.49 6.89
C LYS A 12 16.88 8.17 5.93
N GLY A 13 15.68 8.14 6.46
CA GLY A 13 14.51 7.78 5.70
C GLY A 13 13.23 8.17 6.41
N TRP A 14 12.22 7.38 6.19
CA TRP A 14 10.89 7.55 6.74
C TRP A 14 10.44 6.25 7.41
N THR A 15 9.68 6.36 8.46
CA THR A 15 9.05 5.22 9.12
C THR A 15 7.55 5.42 9.21
N VAL A 16 6.80 4.31 9.29
CA VAL A 16 5.38 4.37 9.57
C VAL A 16 5.19 4.67 11.05
N VAL A 17 4.71 5.89 11.35
CA VAL A 17 4.45 6.35 12.72
C VAL A 17 3.04 6.04 13.20
N GLY A 18 2.13 5.70 12.26
CA GLY A 18 0.77 5.30 12.60
C GLY A 18 0.00 4.76 11.39
N ARG A 19 -0.92 3.84 11.67
CA ARG A 19 -1.90 3.35 10.70
C ARG A 19 -3.25 3.23 11.36
N THR A 20 -4.29 3.62 10.64
CA THR A 20 -5.67 3.42 11.05
C THR A 20 -6.57 3.28 9.84
N SER A 21 -7.68 2.61 10.02
CA SER A 21 -8.76 2.50 9.05
C SER A 21 -10.04 2.93 9.72
N ILE A 22 -10.76 3.84 9.12
CA ILE A 22 -12.05 4.32 9.62
C ILE A 22 -13.12 4.07 8.58
N GLU A 23 -14.25 3.57 9.03
CA GLU A 23 -15.46 3.44 8.23
C GLU A 23 -16.47 4.48 8.72
N GLN A 24 -17.07 5.19 7.79
CA GLN A 24 -18.08 6.21 8.07
C GLN A 24 -19.24 6.10 7.10
N GLU A 25 -20.32 6.72 7.46
CA GLU A 25 -21.54 6.74 6.67
C GLU A 25 -22.13 8.14 6.68
N GLU A 26 -22.36 8.68 5.48
CA GLU A 26 -23.06 9.95 5.32
C GLU A 26 -24.46 9.69 4.78
N THR A 27 -25.43 10.40 5.35
CA THR A 27 -26.84 10.28 4.97
C THR A 27 -27.43 11.66 4.68
N ALA A 28 -28.11 11.78 3.56
CA ALA A 28 -28.82 13.01 3.19
C ALA A 28 -30.19 12.72 2.61
N GLU A 29 -31.13 13.60 2.92
CA GLU A 29 -32.41 13.66 2.21
C GLU A 29 -32.28 14.60 1.02
N VAL A 30 -32.51 14.07 -0.16
CA VAL A 30 -32.41 14.80 -1.42
C VAL A 30 -33.81 15.02 -1.99
N ILE A 31 -34.10 16.26 -2.32
CA ILE A 31 -35.40 16.66 -2.89
C ILE A 31 -35.22 16.77 -4.40
N VAL A 32 -36.14 16.18 -5.16
CA VAL A 32 -36.21 16.31 -6.62
C VAL A 32 -36.41 17.77 -6.98
N PRO A 33 -35.54 18.39 -7.80
CA PRO A 33 -35.76 19.77 -8.27
C PRO A 33 -37.11 19.96 -8.94
N ASP A 34 -37.72 21.15 -8.76
CA ASP A 34 -39.07 21.41 -9.31
C ASP A 34 -39.17 21.27 -10.82
N ALA A 35 -38.07 21.45 -11.53
CA ALA A 35 -37.99 21.29 -12.99
C ALA A 35 -37.91 19.81 -13.44
N GLN A 36 -37.74 18.88 -12.52
CA GLN A 36 -37.64 17.45 -12.81
C GLN A 36 -38.92 16.72 -12.41
N PRO A 37 -39.28 15.63 -13.15
CA PRO A 37 -40.46 14.84 -12.84
C PRO A 37 -40.29 14.02 -11.57
N ASP A 38 -41.42 13.60 -10.99
CA ASP A 38 -41.48 12.75 -9.82
C ASP A 38 -40.85 11.39 -10.07
N ILE A 39 -40.25 10.80 -9.03
CA ILE A 39 -39.57 9.49 -9.08
C ILE A 39 -40.62 8.38 -8.98
N TRP A 40 -40.64 7.50 -9.98
CA TRP A 40 -41.33 6.22 -9.90
C TRP A 40 -40.44 5.16 -9.25
N GLN A 41 -39.22 4.97 -9.80
CA GLN A 41 -38.27 3.96 -9.34
C GLN A 41 -36.83 4.43 -9.54
N VAL A 42 -35.95 4.15 -8.56
CA VAL A 42 -34.51 4.35 -8.72
C VAL A 42 -33.87 3.12 -9.35
N TRP A 43 -33.07 3.31 -10.40
CA TRP A 43 -32.40 2.23 -11.11
C TRP A 43 -30.96 2.07 -10.63
N ASP A 44 -30.22 3.16 -10.46
CA ASP A 44 -28.85 3.15 -10.00
C ASP A 44 -28.52 4.38 -9.15
N ALA A 45 -27.61 4.18 -8.22
CA ALA A 45 -26.98 5.25 -7.49
C ALA A 45 -25.50 4.92 -7.30
N SER A 46 -24.65 5.81 -7.72
CA SER A 46 -23.21 5.64 -7.64
C SER A 46 -22.54 6.87 -7.06
N THR A 47 -21.44 6.67 -6.36
CA THR A 47 -20.72 7.71 -5.63
C THR A 47 -19.29 7.82 -6.14
N CYS A 48 -18.86 9.07 -6.40
CA CYS A 48 -17.46 9.44 -6.56
C CYS A 48 -17.00 10.11 -5.28
N LEU A 49 -16.00 9.53 -4.59
CA LEU A 49 -15.41 10.09 -3.39
C LEU A 49 -14.23 10.98 -3.76
N LEU A 50 -14.26 12.22 -3.32
CA LEU A 50 -13.26 13.26 -3.60
C LEU A 50 -12.64 13.73 -2.29
N LEU A 51 -11.34 13.46 -2.10
CA LEU A 51 -10.58 13.91 -0.94
C LEU A 51 -10.02 15.30 -1.22
N GLN A 52 -10.70 16.36 -0.78
CA GLN A 52 -10.33 17.73 -1.12
C GLN A 52 -9.17 18.27 -0.29
N ARG A 53 -9.13 17.93 1.01
CA ARG A 53 -8.14 18.48 1.94
C ARG A 53 -7.82 17.49 3.04
N LYS A 54 -6.54 17.47 3.43
CA LYS A 54 -6.06 16.78 4.62
C LYS A 54 -5.16 17.70 5.43
N GLU A 55 -5.30 17.66 6.74
CA GLU A 55 -4.49 18.40 7.70
C GLU A 55 -3.85 17.42 8.68
N VAL A 56 -2.60 17.69 9.00
CA VAL A 56 -1.82 16.93 9.98
C VAL A 56 -1.62 17.80 11.21
N ARG A 57 -2.03 17.27 12.37
CA ARG A 57 -1.85 17.88 13.68
C ARG A 57 -1.11 16.90 14.59
N GLU A 58 -0.65 17.36 15.74
CA GLU A 58 -0.04 16.46 16.74
C GLU A 58 -1.07 15.41 17.20
N GLY A 59 -0.79 14.15 16.94
CA GLY A 59 -1.61 13.01 17.35
C GLY A 59 -2.94 12.84 16.62
N GLN A 60 -3.28 13.68 15.64
CA GLN A 60 -4.58 13.66 14.97
C GLN A 60 -4.47 14.11 13.52
N ALA A 61 -5.22 13.46 12.62
CA ALA A 61 -5.45 13.93 11.27
C ALA A 61 -6.84 14.59 11.15
N ALA A 62 -7.01 15.51 10.19
CA ALA A 62 -8.32 15.99 9.79
C ALA A 62 -8.44 15.89 8.26
N LEU A 63 -9.51 15.24 7.80
CA LEU A 63 -9.79 14.93 6.40
C LEU A 63 -11.12 15.57 6.02
N TYR A 64 -11.15 16.19 4.85
CA TYR A 64 -12.34 16.85 4.31
C TYR A 64 -12.52 16.44 2.86
N GLY A 65 -13.75 16.16 2.47
CA GLY A 65 -14.05 15.80 1.11
C GLY A 65 -15.52 15.85 0.76
N LEU A 66 -15.82 15.37 -0.43
CA LEU A 66 -17.16 15.33 -0.99
C LEU A 66 -17.47 13.93 -1.51
N LEU A 67 -18.69 13.50 -1.28
CA LEU A 67 -19.29 12.34 -1.92
C LEU A 67 -20.25 12.88 -2.98
N LYS A 68 -19.84 12.85 -4.26
CA LYS A 68 -20.71 13.23 -5.38
C LYS A 68 -21.51 12.00 -5.78
N VAL A 69 -22.81 12.03 -5.55
CA VAL A 69 -23.74 10.92 -5.83
C VAL A 69 -24.52 11.25 -7.10
N THR A 70 -24.46 10.36 -8.06
CA THR A 70 -25.32 10.39 -9.27
C THR A 70 -26.41 9.34 -9.12
N ILE A 71 -27.67 9.76 -9.25
CA ILE A 71 -28.86 8.92 -9.11
C ILE A 71 -29.56 8.88 -10.46
N LEU A 72 -29.81 7.68 -10.97
CA LEU A 72 -30.58 7.43 -12.17
C LEU A 72 -31.92 6.85 -11.78
N TYR A 73 -33.00 7.45 -12.27
CA TYR A 73 -34.33 7.04 -11.91
C TYR A 73 -35.32 7.07 -13.11
N GLN A 74 -36.35 6.30 -12.98
CA GLN A 74 -37.53 6.36 -13.88
C GLN A 74 -38.49 7.43 -13.37
N PRO A 75 -38.87 8.36 -14.22
CA PRO A 75 -39.92 9.33 -13.89
C PRO A 75 -41.33 8.70 -13.87
N GLU A 76 -42.21 9.24 -13.03
CA GLU A 76 -43.61 8.81 -12.96
C GLU A 76 -44.36 9.22 -14.23
N GLY A 77 -45.14 8.29 -14.82
CA GLY A 77 -46.03 8.54 -15.94
C GLY A 77 -45.37 8.71 -17.32
N THR A 78 -44.05 8.71 -17.40
CA THR A 78 -43.30 8.78 -18.67
C THR A 78 -42.22 7.70 -18.71
N GLY A 79 -42.03 7.07 -19.86
CA GLY A 79 -40.84 6.22 -20.07
C GLY A 79 -39.59 7.08 -20.14
N GLY A 80 -38.44 6.48 -19.88
CA GLY A 80 -37.13 7.13 -20.01
C GLY A 80 -36.36 7.19 -18.70
N VAL A 81 -35.19 7.84 -18.74
CA VAL A 81 -34.26 7.97 -17.65
C VAL A 81 -34.12 9.42 -17.24
N GLU A 82 -34.16 9.69 -15.94
CA GLU A 82 -33.80 10.98 -15.39
C GLU A 82 -32.54 10.86 -14.50
N ARG A 83 -31.81 11.96 -14.43
CA ARG A 83 -30.60 12.08 -13.60
C ARG A 83 -30.81 13.12 -12.51
N MET A 84 -30.42 12.77 -11.31
CA MET A 84 -30.30 13.69 -10.18
C MET A 84 -28.92 13.55 -9.56
N GLU A 85 -28.36 14.65 -9.08
CA GLU A 85 -27.08 14.69 -8.36
C GLU A 85 -27.27 15.17 -6.93
N ALA A 86 -26.51 14.55 -6.04
CA ALA A 86 -26.39 14.99 -4.67
C ALA A 86 -24.92 15.11 -4.28
N THR A 87 -24.60 16.08 -3.46
CA THR A 87 -23.24 16.24 -2.92
C THR A 87 -23.32 16.22 -1.41
N LEU A 88 -22.69 15.24 -0.78
CA LEU A 88 -22.62 15.09 0.66
C LEU A 88 -21.19 15.44 1.08
N PRO A 89 -20.99 16.53 1.85
CA PRO A 89 -19.69 16.80 2.45
C PRO A 89 -19.42 15.79 3.56
N PHE A 90 -18.18 15.39 3.72
CA PHE A 90 -17.73 14.59 4.85
C PHE A 90 -16.52 15.24 5.54
N ASP A 91 -16.43 15.03 6.84
CA ASP A 91 -15.25 15.32 7.64
C ASP A 91 -14.93 14.16 8.57
N ALA A 92 -13.64 13.87 8.72
CA ALA A 92 -13.15 12.81 9.58
C ALA A 92 -11.91 13.27 10.33
N ALA A 93 -11.85 12.97 11.62
CA ALA A 93 -10.75 13.39 12.49
C ALA A 93 -10.15 12.21 13.28
N PRO A 94 -9.55 11.21 12.61
CA PRO A 94 -8.98 10.06 13.28
C PRO A 94 -7.78 10.42 14.15
N GLU A 95 -7.67 9.72 15.28
CA GLU A 95 -6.51 9.80 16.16
C GLU A 95 -5.38 8.90 15.61
N LEU A 96 -4.18 9.46 15.59
CA LEU A 96 -2.94 8.80 15.18
C LEU A 96 -1.80 9.27 16.11
N PRO A 97 -1.61 8.62 17.25
CA PRO A 97 -0.73 9.13 18.34
C PRO A 97 0.71 9.46 17.92
N GLY A 98 1.24 8.76 16.90
CA GLY A 98 2.58 9.03 16.36
C GLY A 98 2.66 10.17 15.33
N LEU A 99 1.53 10.80 14.99
CA LEU A 99 1.48 11.84 13.99
C LEU A 99 2.09 13.14 14.52
N THR A 100 2.97 13.74 13.74
CA THR A 100 3.58 15.06 14.02
C THR A 100 3.39 15.99 12.83
N ARG A 101 3.68 17.26 13.00
CA ARG A 101 3.60 18.26 11.91
C ARG A 101 4.54 18.00 10.74
N GLN A 102 5.58 17.20 10.96
CA GLN A 102 6.53 16.80 9.91
C GLN A 102 6.12 15.52 9.19
N SER A 103 5.08 14.84 9.67
CA SER A 103 4.58 13.62 9.07
C SER A 103 3.85 13.88 7.76
N LEU A 104 3.97 12.95 6.81
CA LEU A 104 3.14 12.87 5.61
C LEU A 104 2.04 11.84 5.83
N LEU A 105 0.83 12.21 5.48
CA LEU A 105 -0.35 11.37 5.65
C LEU A 105 -0.85 10.87 4.30
N TYR A 106 -0.77 9.55 4.08
CA TYR A 106 -1.38 8.89 2.95
C TYR A 106 -2.77 8.44 3.28
N VAL A 107 -3.68 8.66 2.34
CA VAL A 107 -5.08 8.30 2.48
C VAL A 107 -5.49 7.49 1.25
N SER A 108 -6.05 6.31 1.48
CA SER A 108 -6.67 5.48 0.44
C SER A 108 -8.18 5.43 0.69
N PRO A 109 -8.95 6.27 0.00
CA PRO A 109 -10.39 6.31 0.14
C PRO A 109 -11.06 5.21 -0.70
N LYS A 110 -12.12 4.60 -0.16
CA LYS A 110 -12.94 3.59 -0.84
C LYS A 110 -14.41 3.83 -0.56
N VAL A 111 -15.25 3.75 -1.57
CA VAL A 111 -16.71 3.68 -1.40
C VAL A 111 -17.10 2.23 -1.14
N LEU A 112 -17.76 1.95 -0.02
CA LEU A 112 -18.20 0.60 0.36
C LEU A 112 -19.62 0.28 -0.15
N GLY A 113 -20.40 1.31 -0.42
CA GLY A 113 -21.73 1.17 -0.97
C GLY A 113 -22.50 2.47 -1.01
N THR A 114 -23.42 2.56 -1.96
CA THR A 114 -24.39 3.66 -2.09
C THR A 114 -25.78 3.07 -2.06
N GLU A 115 -26.56 3.44 -1.08
CA GLU A 115 -27.95 2.98 -0.91
C GLU A 115 -28.91 4.16 -1.05
N THR A 116 -30.03 3.88 -1.68
CA THR A 116 -31.10 4.86 -1.84
C THR A 116 -32.43 4.29 -1.37
N ARG A 117 -33.23 5.12 -0.73
CA ARG A 117 -34.59 4.77 -0.33
C ARG A 117 -35.56 5.89 -0.70
N LEU A 118 -36.51 5.58 -1.54
CA LEU A 118 -37.58 6.52 -1.87
C LEU A 118 -38.48 6.73 -0.66
N LEU A 119 -38.58 7.97 -0.18
CA LEU A 119 -39.47 8.37 0.92
C LEU A 119 -40.83 8.77 0.41
N ASN A 120 -40.85 9.49 -0.70
CA ASN A 120 -42.06 9.83 -1.49
C ASN A 120 -41.58 10.19 -2.93
N PRO A 121 -42.47 10.38 -3.91
CA PRO A 121 -42.10 10.67 -5.30
C PRO A 121 -41.17 11.89 -5.49
N ARG A 122 -41.12 12.82 -4.54
CA ARG A 122 -40.28 14.03 -4.58
C ARG A 122 -39.07 13.99 -3.63
N LYS A 123 -38.90 12.90 -2.86
CA LYS A 123 -37.88 12.86 -1.82
C LYS A 123 -37.23 11.48 -1.69
N ILE A 124 -35.92 11.46 -1.73
CA ILE A 124 -35.11 10.26 -1.62
C ILE A 124 -34.10 10.38 -0.47
N LEU A 125 -33.96 9.34 0.32
CA LEU A 125 -32.89 9.21 1.30
C LEU A 125 -31.69 8.57 0.59
N VAL A 126 -30.55 9.21 0.64
CA VAL A 126 -29.27 8.71 0.12
C VAL A 126 -28.37 8.41 1.30
N ARG A 127 -27.77 7.23 1.31
CA ARG A 127 -26.82 6.76 2.30
C ARG A 127 -25.56 6.27 1.58
N VAL A 128 -24.39 6.80 1.95
CA VAL A 128 -23.10 6.40 1.38
C VAL A 128 -22.20 5.91 2.50
N ALA A 129 -21.82 4.64 2.43
CA ALA A 129 -20.82 4.05 3.30
C ALA A 129 -19.44 4.12 2.61
N TYR A 130 -18.43 4.56 3.32
CA TYR A 130 -17.07 4.68 2.80
C TYR A 130 -16.02 4.36 3.86
N GLN A 131 -14.83 4.01 3.40
CA GLN A 131 -13.67 3.69 4.22
C GLN A 131 -12.52 4.60 3.84
N LEU A 132 -11.78 5.07 4.84
CA LEU A 132 -10.52 5.79 4.68
C LEU A 132 -9.42 5.00 5.39
N ASP A 133 -8.49 4.44 4.61
CA ASP A 133 -7.29 3.79 5.12
C ASP A 133 -6.17 4.83 5.19
N LEU A 134 -5.61 5.04 6.37
CA LEU A 134 -4.61 6.06 6.64
C LEU A 134 -3.28 5.42 7.02
N THR A 135 -2.20 5.92 6.41
CA THR A 135 -0.83 5.59 6.80
C THR A 135 -0.06 6.89 6.97
N ALA A 136 0.44 7.11 8.17
CA ALA A 136 1.27 8.26 8.49
C ALA A 136 2.74 7.88 8.46
N PHE A 137 3.54 8.66 7.74
CA PHE A 137 4.99 8.51 7.64
C PHE A 137 5.65 9.69 8.35
N GLY A 138 6.60 9.41 9.23
CA GLY A 138 7.44 10.41 9.87
C GLY A 138 8.91 10.24 9.46
N PRO A 139 9.70 11.33 9.45
CA PRO A 139 11.13 11.23 9.22
C PRO A 139 11.76 10.38 10.32
N ALA A 140 12.67 9.51 9.95
CA ALA A 140 13.39 8.64 10.86
C ALA A 140 14.87 8.61 10.51
N GLU A 141 15.68 8.53 11.55
CA GLU A 141 17.10 8.24 11.45
C GLU A 141 17.34 6.98 12.29
N GLN A 142 17.74 5.91 11.63
CA GLN A 142 18.11 4.67 12.28
C GLN A 142 19.61 4.50 12.24
N GLY A 143 20.23 4.22 13.39
CA GLY A 143 21.65 3.96 13.49
C GLY A 143 21.91 2.64 14.21
N VAL A 144 22.55 1.70 13.52
CA VAL A 144 23.01 0.44 14.13
C VAL A 144 24.51 0.52 14.44
N PRO A 145 24.93 0.07 15.62
CA PRO A 145 26.37 0.01 15.95
C PRO A 145 27.09 -0.91 14.97
N SER A 146 28.15 -0.42 14.34
CA SER A 146 28.90 -1.13 13.30
C SER A 146 30.29 -1.59 13.78
N GLN A 147 30.94 -0.80 14.65
CA GLN A 147 32.25 -1.11 15.19
C GLN A 147 32.59 -0.22 16.40
N VAL A 148 33.57 -0.61 17.16
CA VAL A 148 34.23 0.26 18.19
C VAL A 148 35.19 1.22 17.48
N GLU A 149 35.17 2.52 17.82
CA GLU A 149 35.98 3.52 17.10
C GLU A 149 37.49 3.32 17.26
N GLU A 150 37.96 3.02 18.47
CA GLU A 150 39.39 2.81 18.77
C GLU A 150 39.61 1.45 19.47
N PRO A 151 39.54 0.33 18.73
CA PRO A 151 39.65 -1.00 19.34
C PRO A 151 41.08 -1.34 19.87
N GLY A 152 42.12 -0.85 19.19
CA GLY A 152 43.50 -1.23 19.44
C GLY A 152 44.02 -0.98 20.87
N PRO A 153 43.85 0.21 21.45
CA PRO A 153 44.38 0.52 22.81
C PRO A 153 43.81 -0.38 23.91
N TYR A 154 42.66 -0.99 23.68
CA TYR A 154 41.97 -1.83 24.68
C TYR A 154 41.96 -3.31 24.32
N GLY A 155 42.68 -3.72 23.27
CA GLY A 155 42.73 -5.11 22.82
C GLY A 155 41.34 -5.63 22.45
N ILE A 156 40.49 -4.80 21.81
CA ILE A 156 39.12 -5.17 21.40
C ILE A 156 39.20 -6.01 20.14
N CYS A 157 38.66 -7.22 20.22
CA CYS A 157 38.28 -8.06 19.11
C CYS A 157 36.78 -7.88 18.86
N GLN A 158 36.35 -7.68 17.60
CA GLN A 158 34.98 -7.41 17.27
C GLN A 158 34.52 -8.29 16.09
N LYS A 159 33.30 -8.82 16.18
CA LYS A 159 32.64 -9.61 15.14
C LYS A 159 31.52 -8.78 14.52
N THR A 160 31.56 -8.63 13.22
CA THR A 160 30.54 -7.93 12.45
C THR A 160 29.69 -8.90 11.64
N GLY A 161 28.42 -8.60 11.50
CA GLY A 161 27.48 -9.26 10.63
C GLY A 161 26.81 -8.24 9.71
N GLU A 162 25.78 -8.65 9.06
CA GLU A 162 24.96 -7.81 8.17
C GLU A 162 23.59 -7.60 8.78
N TRP A 163 23.11 -6.37 8.71
CA TRP A 163 21.75 -5.98 9.05
C TRP A 163 21.02 -5.60 7.77
N HIS A 164 19.98 -6.37 7.43
CA HIS A 164 19.16 -6.15 6.25
C HIS A 164 17.84 -5.51 6.64
N SER A 165 17.46 -4.46 5.96
CA SER A 165 16.17 -3.79 6.18
C SER A 165 15.57 -3.28 4.88
N ASP A 166 14.22 -3.37 4.76
CA ASP A 166 13.44 -2.73 3.69
C ASP A 166 13.07 -1.32 4.14
N GLU A 167 13.91 -0.37 3.78
CA GLU A 167 13.81 1.01 4.23
C GLU A 167 12.88 1.84 3.33
N THR A 168 12.03 2.67 3.96
CA THR A 168 11.34 3.74 3.25
C THR A 168 12.28 4.93 3.15
N VAL A 169 12.94 5.08 2.02
CA VAL A 169 13.96 6.12 1.82
C VAL A 169 13.36 7.49 1.55
N HIS A 170 12.19 7.56 0.95
CA HIS A 170 11.47 8.80 0.67
C HIS A 170 9.98 8.62 0.56
N VAL A 171 9.24 9.71 0.82
CA VAL A 171 7.76 9.76 0.70
C VAL A 171 7.42 11.11 0.07
N GLN A 172 6.59 11.11 -0.98
CA GLN A 172 6.30 12.32 -1.74
C GLN A 172 4.86 12.34 -2.23
N GLU A 173 4.27 13.54 -2.28
CA GLU A 173 2.96 13.80 -2.84
C GLU A 173 3.04 14.82 -3.98
N LYS A 174 2.18 14.63 -4.98
CA LYS A 174 2.04 15.58 -6.08
C LYS A 174 0.58 15.70 -6.50
N ASN A 175 0.08 16.93 -6.56
CA ASN A 175 -1.20 17.24 -7.20
C ASN A 175 -0.98 17.51 -8.69
N PHE A 176 -1.87 16.98 -9.52
CA PHE A 176 -1.91 17.25 -10.94
C PHE A 176 -3.34 17.20 -11.47
N THR A 177 -3.58 17.89 -12.59
CA THR A 177 -4.87 17.88 -13.26
C THR A 177 -4.68 17.37 -14.68
N TYR A 178 -5.57 16.48 -15.09
CA TYR A 178 -5.71 15.99 -16.45
C TYR A 178 -6.98 16.60 -17.06
N GLN A 179 -6.86 17.18 -18.26
CA GLN A 179 -7.99 17.75 -18.98
C GLN A 179 -7.97 17.29 -20.44
N ASP A 180 -9.12 16.92 -20.95
CA ASP A 180 -9.26 16.53 -22.35
C ASP A 180 -10.68 16.78 -22.84
N THR A 181 -10.87 16.71 -24.16
CA THR A 181 -12.17 16.75 -24.81
C THR A 181 -12.50 15.39 -25.41
N LEU A 182 -13.50 14.74 -24.85
CA LEU A 182 -13.99 13.45 -25.29
C LEU A 182 -14.95 13.66 -26.47
N VAL A 183 -14.71 12.96 -27.57
CA VAL A 183 -15.60 12.99 -28.74
C VAL A 183 -16.21 11.61 -28.95
N LEU A 184 -17.55 11.53 -29.01
CA LEU A 184 -18.23 10.26 -29.24
C LEU A 184 -17.72 9.57 -30.51
N PRO A 185 -17.37 8.27 -30.46
CA PRO A 185 -16.88 7.53 -31.61
C PRO A 185 -17.83 7.55 -32.79
N GLY A 186 -17.31 7.50 -34.01
CA GLY A 186 -18.10 7.39 -35.22
C GLY A 186 -19.06 6.17 -35.17
N GLY A 187 -20.30 6.37 -35.55
CA GLY A 187 -21.33 5.34 -35.48
C GLY A 187 -22.14 5.31 -34.17
N ARG A 188 -21.73 6.06 -33.14
CA ARG A 188 -22.60 6.31 -31.97
C ARG A 188 -23.56 7.46 -32.24
N PRO A 189 -24.82 7.39 -31.80
CA PRO A 189 -25.77 8.48 -31.93
C PRO A 189 -25.35 9.70 -31.11
N ASP A 190 -25.83 10.88 -31.49
CA ASP A 190 -25.58 12.12 -30.77
C ASP A 190 -26.24 12.08 -29.38
N ALA A 191 -25.59 12.69 -28.41
CA ALA A 191 -26.08 12.76 -27.07
C ALA A 191 -27.09 13.90 -26.91
N GLU A 192 -28.30 13.60 -26.49
CA GLU A 192 -29.26 14.61 -26.04
C GLU A 192 -28.92 15.06 -24.62
N ARG A 193 -28.54 14.12 -23.75
CA ARG A 193 -28.27 14.39 -22.34
C ARG A 193 -27.24 13.42 -21.75
N LEU A 194 -26.27 13.95 -21.00
CA LEU A 194 -25.35 13.15 -20.18
C LEU A 194 -26.09 12.67 -18.92
N LEU A 195 -26.12 11.36 -18.69
CA LEU A 195 -26.79 10.74 -17.55
C LEU A 195 -25.79 10.47 -16.40
N ALA A 196 -24.63 9.88 -16.71
CA ALA A 196 -23.60 9.61 -15.69
C ALA A 196 -22.21 9.62 -16.31
N THR A 197 -21.23 9.91 -15.47
CA THR A 197 -19.81 9.78 -15.79
C THR A 197 -19.17 8.87 -14.75
N ARG A 198 -18.50 7.80 -15.20
CA ARG A 198 -17.72 6.92 -14.36
C ARG A 198 -16.25 7.15 -14.65
N THR A 199 -15.45 7.35 -13.63
CA THR A 199 -14.01 7.62 -13.81
C THR A 199 -13.20 6.70 -12.91
N ALA A 200 -12.14 6.15 -13.48
CA ALA A 200 -11.12 5.40 -12.76
C ALA A 200 -9.74 5.86 -13.25
N CYS A 201 -8.75 5.83 -12.39
CA CYS A 201 -7.38 6.14 -12.75
C CYS A 201 -6.46 5.00 -12.28
N ALA A 202 -5.68 4.45 -13.20
CA ALA A 202 -4.72 3.41 -12.92
C ALA A 202 -3.30 3.87 -13.27
N CYS A 203 -2.32 3.48 -12.46
CA CYS A 203 -0.91 3.63 -12.78
C CYS A 203 -0.36 2.27 -13.23
N HIS A 204 0.12 2.21 -14.47
CA HIS A 204 0.65 0.97 -15.06
C HIS A 204 2.17 0.86 -14.94
N GLU A 205 2.86 1.98 -14.89
CA GLU A 205 4.32 2.05 -14.80
C GLU A 205 4.72 3.17 -13.84
N ALA A 206 5.54 2.85 -12.85
CA ALA A 206 6.19 3.80 -11.96
C ALA A 206 7.68 3.44 -11.89
N LYS A 207 8.55 4.33 -12.38
CA LYS A 207 9.99 4.07 -12.46
C LYS A 207 10.80 5.25 -11.97
N VAL A 208 11.73 4.98 -11.05
CA VAL A 208 12.70 5.97 -10.58
C VAL A 208 13.83 6.09 -11.59
N ILE A 209 14.11 7.32 -12.02
CA ILE A 209 15.21 7.65 -12.94
C ILE A 209 15.97 8.83 -12.34
N GLY A 210 17.15 8.55 -11.79
CA GLY A 210 17.90 9.53 -11.01
C GLY A 210 17.12 9.99 -9.79
N SER A 211 16.87 11.29 -9.65
CA SER A 211 16.08 11.89 -8.56
C SER A 211 14.61 12.11 -8.90
N LYS A 212 14.10 11.49 -9.97
CA LYS A 212 12.72 11.68 -10.41
C LYS A 212 11.99 10.34 -10.52
N LEU A 213 10.72 10.33 -10.14
CA LEU A 213 9.77 9.29 -10.44
C LEU A 213 9.00 9.68 -11.72
N VAL A 214 9.15 8.86 -12.75
CA VAL A 214 8.28 8.90 -13.94
C VAL A 214 7.18 7.91 -13.73
N PHE A 215 5.94 8.33 -13.79
CA PHE A 215 4.80 7.42 -13.73
C PHE A 215 3.83 7.66 -14.87
N LYS A 216 3.33 6.57 -15.40
CA LYS A 216 2.43 6.55 -16.54
C LYS A 216 1.24 5.66 -16.24
N GLY A 217 0.13 6.01 -16.79
CA GLY A 217 -1.10 5.25 -16.62
C GLY A 217 -2.19 5.72 -17.54
N GLU A 218 -3.39 5.38 -17.17
CA GLU A 218 -4.58 5.67 -17.95
C GLU A 218 -5.72 6.13 -17.03
N ALA A 219 -6.44 7.16 -17.47
CA ALA A 219 -7.71 7.52 -16.92
C ALA A 219 -8.81 6.92 -17.80
N ALA A 220 -9.55 5.95 -17.28
CA ALA A 220 -10.72 5.41 -17.92
C ALA A 220 -11.95 6.29 -17.60
N VAL A 221 -12.64 6.75 -18.61
CA VAL A 221 -13.86 7.57 -18.49
C VAL A 221 -14.97 6.89 -19.28
N ARG A 222 -16.02 6.46 -18.61
CA ARG A 222 -17.24 5.96 -19.23
C ARG A 222 -18.32 7.01 -19.13
N LEU A 223 -18.88 7.37 -20.28
CA LEU A 223 -20.09 8.20 -20.37
C LEU A 223 -21.31 7.32 -20.54
N LEU A 224 -22.31 7.53 -19.71
CA LEU A 224 -23.67 7.02 -19.90
C LEU A 224 -24.51 8.22 -20.34
N TYR A 225 -25.15 8.14 -21.51
CA TYR A 225 -25.90 9.25 -22.06
C TYR A 225 -27.21 8.77 -22.74
N GLN A 226 -28.18 9.63 -22.77
CA GLN A 226 -29.39 9.44 -23.56
C GLN A 226 -29.18 9.99 -24.96
N ALA A 227 -29.45 9.18 -25.97
CA ALA A 227 -29.36 9.57 -27.36
C ALA A 227 -30.65 10.26 -27.82
N GLU A 228 -30.62 10.93 -29.00
CA GLU A 228 -31.77 11.64 -29.56
C GLU A 228 -33.02 10.73 -29.82
N ASP A 229 -32.78 9.43 -30.04
CA ASP A 229 -33.86 8.44 -30.20
C ASP A 229 -34.46 7.95 -28.87
N GLY A 230 -33.99 8.49 -27.76
CA GLY A 230 -34.39 8.13 -26.39
C GLY A 230 -33.69 6.91 -25.82
N THR A 231 -32.83 6.22 -26.58
CA THR A 231 -32.07 5.05 -26.08
C THR A 231 -30.96 5.48 -25.14
N VAL A 232 -30.63 4.61 -24.20
CA VAL A 232 -29.47 4.82 -23.27
C VAL A 232 -28.24 4.13 -23.85
N GLN A 233 -27.19 4.89 -24.01
CA GLN A 233 -25.95 4.46 -24.65
C GLN A 233 -24.77 4.68 -23.71
N THR A 234 -23.69 3.90 -23.93
CA THR A 234 -22.38 4.08 -23.25
C THR A 234 -21.29 4.38 -24.25
N ALA A 235 -20.31 5.18 -23.84
CA ALA A 235 -19.07 5.40 -24.57
C ALA A 235 -17.89 5.36 -23.61
N ASP A 236 -16.89 4.51 -23.93
CA ASP A 236 -15.69 4.34 -23.13
C ASP A 236 -14.52 5.08 -23.75
N PHE A 237 -13.75 5.76 -22.90
CA PHE A 237 -12.57 6.53 -23.28
C PHE A 237 -11.40 6.13 -22.39
N HIS A 238 -10.26 5.89 -23.02
CA HIS A 238 -9.02 5.54 -22.38
C HIS A 238 -7.99 6.63 -22.64
N LEU A 239 -7.68 7.40 -21.61
CA LEU A 239 -6.90 8.65 -21.70
C LEU A 239 -5.53 8.44 -21.07
N PRO A 240 -4.47 8.21 -21.88
CA PRO A 240 -3.15 7.98 -21.34
C PRO A 240 -2.58 9.26 -20.71
N TYR A 241 -1.92 9.13 -19.58
CA TYR A 241 -1.19 10.21 -18.95
C TYR A 241 0.25 9.81 -18.61
N SER A 242 1.12 10.81 -18.53
CA SER A 242 2.49 10.67 -18.05
C SER A 242 2.83 11.84 -17.15
N GLN A 243 3.37 11.54 -15.97
CA GLN A 243 3.70 12.53 -14.96
C GLN A 243 5.11 12.32 -14.41
N LEU A 244 5.68 13.39 -13.87
CA LEU A 244 6.96 13.40 -13.18
C LEU A 244 6.77 13.90 -11.75
N MET A 245 7.42 13.24 -10.79
CA MET A 245 7.45 13.63 -9.37
C MET A 245 8.89 13.64 -8.88
N ASP A 246 9.18 14.44 -7.87
CA ASP A 246 10.47 14.37 -7.18
C ASP A 246 10.55 13.06 -6.38
N ALA A 247 11.67 12.36 -6.50
CA ALA A 247 11.91 11.13 -5.77
C ALA A 247 12.89 11.32 -4.59
N GLY A 248 13.48 12.52 -4.46
CA GLY A 248 14.55 12.78 -3.49
C GLY A 248 15.90 12.22 -3.92
N GLU A 249 16.97 12.71 -3.29
CA GLU A 249 18.34 12.35 -3.66
C GLU A 249 18.70 10.89 -3.31
N ASN A 250 18.09 10.33 -2.26
CA ASN A 250 18.39 8.97 -1.76
C ASN A 250 17.59 7.86 -2.45
N SER A 251 16.74 8.19 -3.41
CA SER A 251 15.83 7.22 -4.04
C SER A 251 16.40 6.53 -5.28
N GLN A 252 17.68 6.75 -5.58
CA GLN A 252 18.34 6.00 -6.66
C GLN A 252 18.30 4.50 -6.35
N ASP A 253 17.91 3.70 -7.34
CA ASP A 253 17.72 2.24 -7.25
C ASP A 253 16.60 1.78 -6.28
N SER A 254 15.72 2.71 -5.87
CA SER A 254 14.53 2.37 -5.09
C SER A 254 13.37 1.92 -5.97
N SER A 255 12.51 1.08 -5.42
CA SER A 255 11.16 0.83 -5.94
C SER A 255 10.20 1.91 -5.46
N ALA A 256 9.14 2.19 -6.23
CA ALA A 256 8.12 3.15 -5.84
C ALA A 256 6.73 2.51 -5.85
N ASP A 257 6.05 2.58 -4.71
CA ASP A 257 4.62 2.27 -4.60
C ASP A 257 3.84 3.57 -4.80
N LEU A 258 2.96 3.62 -5.80
CA LEU A 258 2.19 4.81 -6.15
C LEU A 258 0.69 4.55 -6.00
N ALA A 259 0.00 5.45 -5.31
CA ALA A 259 -1.45 5.51 -5.23
C ALA A 259 -1.97 6.84 -5.79
N LEU A 260 -3.14 6.80 -6.43
CA LEU A 260 -3.82 7.98 -6.98
C LEU A 260 -5.13 8.19 -6.23
N VAL A 261 -5.39 9.44 -5.85
CA VAL A 261 -6.61 9.84 -5.14
C VAL A 261 -7.27 10.98 -5.89
N PHE A 262 -8.56 10.86 -6.18
CA PHE A 262 -9.32 11.95 -6.79
C PHE A 262 -9.54 13.07 -5.78
N THR A 263 -9.22 14.30 -6.18
CA THR A 263 -9.50 15.53 -5.41
C THR A 263 -10.65 16.33 -6.02
N ASP A 264 -10.83 16.25 -7.34
CA ASP A 264 -12.02 16.71 -8.06
C ASP A 264 -12.20 15.93 -9.37
N CYS A 265 -13.44 15.87 -9.82
CA CYS A 265 -13.82 15.23 -11.07
C CYS A 265 -15.04 15.95 -11.67
N THR A 266 -14.90 16.40 -12.91
CA THR A 266 -15.99 17.02 -13.67
C THR A 266 -16.01 16.52 -15.10
N CYS A 267 -17.24 16.33 -15.63
CA CYS A 267 -17.46 16.07 -17.04
C CYS A 267 -18.72 16.80 -17.47
N THR A 268 -18.60 17.67 -18.46
CA THR A 268 -19.72 18.50 -18.95
C THR A 268 -19.81 18.48 -20.47
N PRO A 269 -21.01 18.49 -21.05
CA PRO A 269 -21.17 18.65 -22.50
C PRO A 269 -20.54 19.95 -22.97
N VAL A 270 -19.95 19.95 -24.16
CA VAL A 270 -19.50 21.18 -24.84
C VAL A 270 -20.71 21.90 -25.40
N GLU A 271 -20.82 23.20 -25.12
CA GLU A 271 -21.95 24.01 -25.58
C GLU A 271 -22.03 24.02 -27.11
N GLY A 272 -23.21 23.68 -27.64
CA GLY A 272 -23.50 23.63 -29.08
C GLY A 272 -22.96 22.39 -29.80
N ASP A 273 -22.31 21.47 -29.12
CA ASP A 273 -21.83 20.22 -29.69
C ASP A 273 -22.36 18.99 -28.90
N ARG A 274 -23.20 18.21 -29.51
CA ARG A 274 -23.84 17.03 -28.90
C ARG A 274 -22.94 15.79 -28.88
N ARG A 275 -21.75 15.89 -29.44
CA ARG A 275 -20.79 14.77 -29.52
C ARG A 275 -19.57 14.95 -28.64
N SER A 276 -19.35 16.15 -28.10
CA SER A 276 -18.14 16.47 -27.34
C SER A 276 -18.43 16.76 -25.87
N PHE A 277 -17.53 16.28 -25.01
CA PHE A 277 -17.60 16.45 -23.55
C PHE A 277 -16.26 16.88 -23.03
N GLN A 278 -16.23 17.94 -22.22
CA GLN A 278 -15.03 18.39 -21.52
C GLN A 278 -14.87 17.60 -20.23
N VAL A 279 -13.76 16.88 -20.07
CA VAL A 279 -13.40 16.18 -18.83
C VAL A 279 -12.26 16.90 -18.13
N SER A 280 -12.37 17.03 -16.81
CA SER A 280 -11.29 17.51 -15.93
C SER A 280 -11.20 16.62 -14.70
N LEU A 281 -10.03 16.01 -14.49
CA LEU A 281 -9.72 15.12 -13.40
C LEU A 281 -8.59 15.71 -12.58
N ALA A 282 -8.84 16.10 -11.34
CA ALA A 282 -7.81 16.52 -10.41
C ALA A 282 -7.45 15.36 -9.49
N LEU A 283 -6.16 15.04 -9.40
CA LEU A 283 -5.64 13.89 -8.69
C LEU A 283 -4.47 14.28 -7.78
N GLN A 284 -4.35 13.56 -6.68
CA GLN A 284 -3.17 13.54 -5.84
C GLN A 284 -2.46 12.20 -6.01
N ALA A 285 -1.22 12.23 -6.49
CA ALA A 285 -0.34 11.08 -6.49
C ALA A 285 0.42 11.02 -5.16
N GLN A 286 0.42 9.86 -4.52
CA GLN A 286 1.09 9.57 -3.26
C GLN A 286 2.10 8.45 -3.52
N ALA A 287 3.42 8.72 -3.37
CA ALA A 287 4.48 7.79 -3.68
C ALA A 287 5.35 7.46 -2.46
N VAL A 288 5.55 6.17 -2.20
CA VAL A 288 6.46 5.63 -1.18
C VAL A 288 7.63 4.96 -1.89
N PHE A 289 8.83 5.45 -1.61
CA PHE A 289 10.07 4.92 -2.20
C PHE A 289 10.73 3.98 -1.20
N ARG A 290 11.02 2.76 -1.65
CA ARG A 290 11.59 1.70 -0.81
C ARG A 290 12.86 1.15 -1.41
N LYS A 291 13.80 0.83 -0.52
CA LYS A 291 15.09 0.25 -0.90
C LYS A 291 15.52 -0.76 0.16
N GLU A 292 16.02 -1.90 -0.28
CA GLU A 292 16.74 -2.80 0.61
C GLU A 292 18.12 -2.23 0.92
N GLU A 293 18.37 -1.98 2.20
CA GLU A 293 19.67 -1.52 2.70
C GLU A 293 20.35 -2.64 3.50
N THR A 294 21.65 -2.79 3.29
CA THR A 294 22.49 -3.71 4.06
C THR A 294 23.53 -2.90 4.80
N LEU A 295 23.48 -2.94 6.14
CA LEU A 295 24.40 -2.22 7.00
C LEU A 295 25.28 -3.19 7.77
N PRO A 296 26.56 -2.83 8.04
CA PRO A 296 27.39 -3.58 8.96
C PRO A 296 26.83 -3.46 10.38
N LEU A 297 26.68 -4.59 11.06
CA LEU A 297 26.19 -4.68 12.43
C LEU A 297 27.27 -5.29 13.34
N LEU A 298 27.60 -4.62 14.43
CA LEU A 298 28.44 -5.18 15.49
C LEU A 298 27.61 -6.24 16.25
N THR A 299 27.92 -7.52 16.01
CA THR A 299 27.18 -8.65 16.59
C THR A 299 27.76 -9.11 17.91
N ASP A 300 29.07 -9.08 18.03
CA ASP A 300 29.78 -9.48 19.27
C ASP A 300 31.14 -8.79 19.40
N LEU A 301 31.63 -8.68 20.63
CA LEU A 301 32.97 -8.21 20.94
C LEU A 301 33.48 -8.78 22.27
N TYR A 302 34.78 -8.77 22.43
CA TYR A 302 35.47 -9.03 23.70
C TYR A 302 36.80 -8.27 23.72
N SER A 303 37.45 -8.20 24.90
CA SER A 303 38.80 -7.66 25.03
C SER A 303 39.77 -8.74 25.47
N THR A 304 40.97 -8.69 24.94
CA THR A 304 42.09 -9.52 25.38
C THR A 304 42.72 -9.00 26.69
N SER A 305 42.53 -7.71 27.02
CA SER A 305 43.23 -7.01 28.09
C SER A 305 42.33 -6.49 29.21
N TYR A 306 41.04 -6.36 28.98
CA TYR A 306 40.09 -5.77 29.94
C TYR A 306 38.84 -6.63 30.06
N ASP A 307 38.18 -6.50 31.20
CA ASP A 307 36.79 -6.96 31.31
C ASP A 307 35.85 -5.96 30.63
N LEU A 308 34.81 -6.46 29.99
CA LEU A 308 33.80 -5.64 29.32
C LEU A 308 32.42 -5.91 29.89
N GLU A 309 31.67 -4.85 30.16
CA GLU A 309 30.25 -4.91 30.40
C GLU A 309 29.53 -4.45 29.12
N ILE A 310 28.74 -5.36 28.55
CA ILE A 310 28.07 -5.16 27.26
C ILE A 310 26.56 -5.09 27.49
N ASP A 311 25.99 -3.92 27.25
CA ASP A 311 24.54 -3.77 27.23
C ASP A 311 24.00 -4.03 25.83
N ARG A 312 22.91 -4.84 25.74
CA ARG A 312 22.27 -5.24 24.50
C ARG A 312 20.83 -4.77 24.50
N ALA A 313 20.41 -4.16 23.39
CA ALA A 313 19.02 -3.83 23.12
C ALA A 313 18.48 -4.70 22.00
N THR A 314 17.18 -4.84 21.96
CA THR A 314 16.49 -5.49 20.84
C THR A 314 16.10 -4.43 19.80
N CYS A 315 16.51 -4.63 18.58
CA CYS A 315 16.11 -3.82 17.43
C CYS A 315 15.17 -4.65 16.53
N LEU A 316 14.06 -4.07 16.15
CA LEU A 316 13.17 -4.67 15.17
C LEU A 316 13.74 -4.42 13.76
N THR A 317 13.92 -5.49 13.01
CA THR A 317 14.27 -5.46 11.59
C THR A 317 13.07 -5.84 10.77
N CYS A 318 12.89 -5.16 9.65
CA CYS A 318 11.83 -5.46 8.69
C CYS A 318 12.47 -5.81 7.35
N ARG A 319 12.36 -7.06 6.95
CA ARG A 319 12.92 -7.58 5.71
C ARG A 319 11.80 -7.92 4.72
N LEU A 320 11.99 -7.58 3.45
CA LEU A 320 11.12 -8.05 2.39
C LEU A 320 11.42 -9.55 2.13
N SER A 321 10.51 -10.44 2.57
CA SER A 321 10.65 -11.90 2.37
C SER A 321 10.00 -12.38 1.08
N GLY A 322 9.05 -11.62 0.51
CA GLY A 322 8.42 -11.94 -0.74
C GLY A 322 7.59 -10.80 -1.30
N GLN A 323 7.50 -10.72 -2.60
CA GLN A 323 6.60 -9.81 -3.31
C GLN A 323 6.18 -10.42 -4.64
N GLY A 324 5.02 -10.02 -5.12
CA GLY A 324 4.54 -10.52 -6.39
C GLY A 324 3.26 -9.87 -6.85
N GLU A 325 2.88 -10.25 -8.05
CA GLU A 325 1.61 -9.90 -8.68
C GLU A 325 0.99 -11.14 -9.29
N SER A 326 -0.31 -11.29 -9.13
CA SER A 326 -1.09 -12.34 -9.78
C SER A 326 -2.39 -11.80 -10.30
N GLN A 327 -2.90 -12.42 -11.35
CA GLN A 327 -4.17 -12.05 -11.98
C GLN A 327 -5.18 -13.16 -11.77
N GLU A 328 -6.43 -12.78 -11.48
CA GLU A 328 -7.53 -13.70 -11.29
C GLU A 328 -8.77 -13.25 -12.07
N THR A 329 -9.31 -14.16 -12.86
CA THR A 329 -10.57 -13.94 -13.55
C THR A 329 -11.73 -14.41 -12.68
N VAL A 330 -12.56 -13.48 -12.30
CA VAL A 330 -13.72 -13.72 -11.44
C VAL A 330 -14.98 -13.74 -12.32
N ARG A 331 -15.84 -14.73 -12.10
CA ARG A 331 -17.15 -14.85 -12.75
C ARG A 331 -18.23 -14.82 -11.69
N LEU A 332 -19.19 -13.93 -11.86
CA LEU A 332 -20.26 -13.69 -10.91
C LEU A 332 -21.60 -13.83 -11.64
N GLN A 333 -22.53 -14.55 -11.02
CA GLN A 333 -23.86 -14.70 -11.53
C GLN A 333 -24.82 -13.75 -10.81
N LEU A 334 -25.44 -12.85 -11.56
CA LEU A 334 -26.44 -11.93 -11.05
C LEU A 334 -27.83 -12.40 -11.47
N PRO A 335 -28.80 -12.47 -10.54
CA PRO A 335 -30.20 -12.70 -10.94
C PRO A 335 -30.74 -11.51 -11.71
N ALA A 336 -31.32 -11.74 -12.86
CA ALA A 336 -31.95 -10.71 -13.67
C ALA A 336 -33.36 -11.18 -14.07
N SER A 337 -34.36 -10.35 -13.81
CA SER A 337 -35.75 -10.64 -14.17
C SER A 337 -36.09 -9.96 -15.52
N ASN A 338 -36.82 -10.63 -16.38
CA ASN A 338 -37.38 -10.05 -17.61
C ASN A 338 -36.34 -9.36 -18.52
N LEU A 339 -35.14 -9.94 -18.62
CA LEU A 339 -34.10 -9.47 -19.55
C LEU A 339 -34.61 -9.70 -21.00
N THR A 340 -34.98 -8.63 -21.69
CA THR A 340 -35.52 -8.71 -23.08
C THR A 340 -34.65 -7.96 -24.07
N GLY A 341 -33.77 -7.08 -23.59
CA GLY A 341 -32.97 -6.18 -24.41
C GLY A 341 -31.48 -6.31 -24.17
N GLN A 342 -30.80 -5.22 -24.43
CA GLN A 342 -29.33 -5.14 -24.31
C GLN A 342 -28.86 -4.88 -22.85
N LEU A 343 -27.66 -5.35 -22.55
CA LEU A 343 -26.95 -4.89 -21.37
C LEU A 343 -26.40 -3.48 -21.65
N VAL A 344 -26.79 -2.52 -20.83
CA VAL A 344 -26.47 -1.11 -21.04
C VAL A 344 -25.11 -0.77 -20.39
N GLU A 345 -24.93 -1.14 -19.13
CA GLU A 345 -23.70 -0.85 -18.38
C GLU A 345 -23.41 -2.00 -17.42
N VAL A 346 -22.12 -2.30 -17.24
CA VAL A 346 -21.61 -3.17 -16.18
C VAL A 346 -20.57 -2.43 -15.37
N GLN A 347 -20.68 -2.53 -14.06
CA GLN A 347 -19.77 -1.93 -13.08
C GLN A 347 -19.33 -2.99 -12.08
N VAL A 348 -18.07 -2.92 -11.65
CA VAL A 348 -17.53 -3.71 -10.54
C VAL A 348 -16.80 -2.76 -9.60
N HIS A 349 -17.24 -2.70 -8.36
CA HIS A 349 -16.65 -1.89 -7.31
C HIS A 349 -15.88 -2.77 -6.33
N LEU A 350 -14.67 -2.35 -5.96
CA LEU A 350 -13.86 -3.02 -4.97
C LEU A 350 -14.17 -2.44 -3.58
N GLY A 351 -14.67 -3.31 -2.70
CA GLY A 351 -15.01 -2.97 -1.33
C GLY A 351 -13.85 -3.24 -0.34
N ARG A 352 -14.19 -3.79 0.83
CA ARG A 352 -13.21 -4.12 1.87
C ARG A 352 -12.21 -5.16 1.40
N SER A 353 -10.98 -4.99 1.85
CA SER A 353 -9.92 -5.98 1.69
C SER A 353 -9.46 -6.48 3.04
N SER A 354 -9.22 -7.79 3.16
CA SER A 354 -8.71 -8.41 4.37
C SER A 354 -7.76 -9.55 4.03
N GLN A 355 -6.93 -9.93 4.98
CA GLN A 355 -5.99 -11.03 4.83
C GLN A 355 -5.96 -11.88 6.09
N ARG A 356 -5.65 -13.17 5.91
CA ARG A 356 -5.37 -14.08 7.00
C ARG A 356 -4.23 -15.01 6.61
N GLN A 357 -3.45 -15.43 7.60
CA GLN A 357 -2.40 -16.42 7.41
C GLN A 357 -2.93 -17.82 7.77
N GLU A 358 -2.66 -18.79 6.91
CA GLU A 358 -2.96 -20.21 7.11
C GLU A 358 -1.68 -21.04 6.88
N GLY A 359 -0.94 -21.31 7.94
CA GLY A 359 0.38 -21.95 7.85
C GLY A 359 1.37 -21.08 7.09
N GLU A 360 1.91 -21.59 5.98
CA GLU A 360 2.81 -20.86 5.09
C GLU A 360 2.09 -20.07 3.98
N ALA A 361 0.76 -20.10 3.96
CA ALA A 361 -0.02 -19.39 2.96
C ALA A 361 -0.73 -18.17 3.54
N TYR A 362 -0.93 -17.16 2.69
CA TYR A 362 -1.78 -16.03 2.97
C TYR A 362 -3.01 -16.10 2.08
N ILE A 363 -4.18 -15.91 2.67
CA ILE A 363 -5.46 -15.79 1.97
C ILE A 363 -5.81 -14.32 1.90
N LEU A 364 -5.72 -13.76 0.71
CA LEU A 364 -6.11 -12.39 0.41
C LEU A 364 -7.58 -12.39 0.02
N THR A 365 -8.38 -11.60 0.71
CA THR A 365 -9.83 -11.53 0.47
C THR A 365 -10.20 -10.12 0.02
N GLN A 366 -10.85 -9.99 -1.13
CA GLN A 366 -11.37 -8.75 -1.68
C GLN A 366 -12.89 -8.84 -1.83
N GLU A 367 -13.62 -7.94 -1.17
CA GLU A 367 -15.05 -7.75 -1.43
C GLU A 367 -15.24 -7.04 -2.76
N ILE A 368 -16.22 -7.48 -3.53
CA ILE A 368 -16.61 -6.87 -4.79
C ILE A 368 -18.13 -6.71 -4.86
N GLU A 369 -18.58 -5.61 -5.42
CA GLU A 369 -19.96 -5.38 -5.76
C GLU A 369 -20.09 -5.22 -7.27
N SER A 370 -20.90 -6.06 -7.89
CA SER A 370 -21.22 -5.97 -9.32
C SER A 370 -22.60 -5.36 -9.52
N VAL A 371 -22.70 -4.41 -10.42
CA VAL A 371 -23.95 -3.75 -10.81
C VAL A 371 -24.07 -3.81 -12.33
N VAL A 372 -25.22 -4.26 -12.83
CA VAL A 372 -25.52 -4.29 -14.26
C VAL A 372 -26.82 -3.57 -14.51
N LEU A 373 -26.79 -2.60 -15.41
CA LEU A 373 -27.99 -1.97 -16.00
C LEU A 373 -28.34 -2.67 -17.29
N TYR A 374 -29.60 -3.02 -17.45
CA TYR A 374 -30.09 -3.75 -18.61
C TYR A 374 -31.54 -3.33 -19.00
N GLU A 375 -31.92 -3.59 -20.25
CA GLU A 375 -33.26 -3.28 -20.76
C GLU A 375 -34.23 -4.40 -20.47
N THR A 376 -35.45 -4.00 -20.11
CA THR A 376 -36.64 -4.85 -19.96
C THR A 376 -37.81 -4.30 -20.81
N GLU A 377 -38.90 -5.02 -20.89
CA GLU A 377 -40.13 -4.53 -21.57
C GLU A 377 -40.71 -3.27 -20.90
N GLU A 378 -40.42 -3.08 -19.59
CA GLU A 378 -40.94 -1.96 -18.79
C GLU A 378 -39.98 -0.76 -18.73
N GLY A 379 -38.80 -0.88 -19.35
CA GLY A 379 -37.71 0.12 -19.32
C GLY A 379 -36.41 -0.46 -18.81
N LEU A 380 -35.55 0.38 -18.17
CA LEU A 380 -34.30 -0.08 -17.59
C LEU A 380 -34.57 -0.80 -16.26
N ALA A 381 -33.66 -1.74 -15.94
CA ALA A 381 -33.60 -2.42 -14.67
C ALA A 381 -32.13 -2.52 -14.21
N SER A 382 -31.92 -2.77 -12.95
CA SER A 382 -30.59 -3.03 -12.41
C SER A 382 -30.53 -4.35 -11.63
N ALA A 383 -29.46 -5.11 -11.83
CA ALA A 383 -29.10 -6.25 -10.99
C ALA A 383 -27.85 -5.91 -10.20
N ARG A 384 -27.84 -6.28 -8.91
CA ARG A 384 -26.73 -5.99 -8.01
C ARG A 384 -26.39 -7.21 -7.18
N GLN A 385 -25.09 -7.52 -7.05
CA GLN A 385 -24.60 -8.65 -6.28
C GLN A 385 -23.29 -8.30 -5.56
N LYS A 386 -23.26 -8.54 -4.24
CA LYS A 386 -22.04 -8.50 -3.44
C LYS A 386 -21.43 -9.89 -3.32
N SER A 387 -20.11 -10.00 -3.47
CA SER A 387 -19.38 -11.25 -3.41
C SER A 387 -17.99 -11.03 -2.81
N GLN A 388 -17.31 -12.11 -2.48
CA GLN A 388 -15.92 -12.07 -2.00
C GLN A 388 -15.06 -12.95 -2.90
N VAL A 389 -13.90 -12.41 -3.28
CA VAL A 389 -12.86 -13.12 -4.01
C VAL A 389 -11.74 -13.44 -3.06
N GLN A 390 -11.32 -14.70 -3.02
CA GLN A 390 -10.20 -15.14 -2.21
C GLN A 390 -9.07 -15.59 -3.12
N HIS A 391 -7.90 -15.00 -2.93
CA HIS A 391 -6.69 -15.37 -3.64
C HIS A 391 -5.66 -15.91 -2.65
N ARG A 392 -5.09 -17.10 -2.98
CA ARG A 392 -4.11 -17.78 -2.11
C ARG A 392 -2.71 -17.56 -2.65
N ILE A 393 -1.83 -17.04 -1.81
CA ILE A 393 -0.40 -16.93 -2.09
C ILE A 393 0.39 -17.76 -1.08
N THR A 394 1.52 -18.31 -1.51
CA THR A 394 2.50 -18.95 -0.62
C THR A 394 3.57 -17.94 -0.25
N GLY A 395 3.94 -17.86 1.02
CA GLY A 395 5.00 -17.00 1.54
C GLY A 395 6.00 -17.82 2.32
N GLU A 396 7.26 -17.43 2.31
CA GLU A 396 8.28 -18.03 3.13
C GLU A 396 8.25 -17.41 4.53
N GLY A 397 7.88 -18.18 5.55
CA GLY A 397 7.95 -17.79 6.96
C GLY A 397 6.78 -16.94 7.49
N PRO A 398 6.77 -16.67 8.80
CA PRO A 398 5.81 -15.78 9.42
C PRO A 398 6.15 -14.34 9.08
N GLY A 399 5.18 -13.58 8.59
CA GLY A 399 5.37 -12.19 8.22
C GLY A 399 4.05 -11.44 8.11
N ARG A 400 4.16 -10.14 7.89
CA ARG A 400 3.02 -9.27 7.63
C ARG A 400 2.84 -9.12 6.13
N CYS A 401 1.77 -9.67 5.59
CA CYS A 401 1.42 -9.45 4.19
C CYS A 401 0.71 -8.09 4.04
N GLN A 402 1.05 -7.34 3.01
CA GLN A 402 0.34 -6.15 2.56
C GLN A 402 -0.07 -6.39 1.12
N PHE A 403 -1.30 -6.09 0.76
CA PHE A 403 -1.74 -6.26 -0.61
C PHE A 403 -2.69 -5.16 -1.07
N THR A 404 -2.76 -5.00 -2.38
CA THR A 404 -3.75 -4.19 -3.08
C THR A 404 -4.39 -5.03 -4.16
N ALA A 405 -5.69 -4.82 -4.38
CA ALA A 405 -6.43 -5.40 -5.49
C ALA A 405 -6.91 -4.29 -6.42
N GLU A 406 -6.79 -4.49 -7.71
CA GLU A 406 -7.19 -3.53 -8.74
C GLU A 406 -7.90 -4.26 -9.88
N LEU A 407 -8.82 -3.57 -10.55
CA LEU A 407 -9.38 -4.01 -11.83
C LEU A 407 -8.38 -3.71 -12.94
N LEU A 408 -7.95 -4.74 -13.68
CA LEU A 408 -6.99 -4.57 -14.78
C LEU A 408 -7.61 -4.07 -16.07
N ARG A 409 -8.91 -4.29 -16.24
CA ARG A 409 -9.67 -3.87 -17.42
C ARG A 409 -11.14 -3.73 -17.05
N ASP A 410 -11.88 -3.07 -17.92
CA ASP A 410 -13.32 -2.97 -17.79
C ASP A 410 -13.97 -4.34 -17.66
N PRO A 411 -14.93 -4.50 -16.71
CA PRO A 411 -15.68 -5.73 -16.58
C PRO A 411 -16.58 -5.96 -17.80
N ALA A 412 -16.77 -7.22 -18.15
CA ALA A 412 -17.70 -7.63 -19.20
C ALA A 412 -18.91 -8.34 -18.60
N ALA A 413 -20.05 -8.22 -19.24
CA ALA A 413 -21.25 -8.96 -18.84
C ALA A 413 -21.91 -9.61 -20.05
N ALA A 414 -22.54 -10.76 -19.82
CA ALA A 414 -23.30 -11.48 -20.84
C ALA A 414 -24.54 -12.14 -20.23
N PRO A 415 -25.67 -12.21 -20.95
CA PRO A 415 -26.82 -12.99 -20.52
C PRO A 415 -26.49 -14.48 -20.47
N VAL A 416 -26.84 -15.16 -19.38
CA VAL A 416 -26.65 -16.61 -19.22
C VAL A 416 -27.85 -17.20 -18.50
N GLY A 417 -28.64 -18.00 -19.20
CA GLY A 417 -29.87 -18.55 -18.68
C GLY A 417 -30.90 -17.46 -18.32
N GLU A 418 -31.37 -17.48 -17.07
CA GLU A 418 -32.29 -16.46 -16.52
C GLU A 418 -31.57 -15.34 -15.77
N GLY A 419 -30.24 -15.19 -15.97
CA GLY A 419 -29.43 -14.21 -15.25
C GLY A 419 -28.37 -13.57 -16.13
N ILE A 420 -27.45 -12.86 -15.49
CA ILE A 420 -26.33 -12.17 -16.13
C ILE A 420 -25.03 -12.68 -15.50
N GLU A 421 -24.10 -13.15 -16.31
CA GLU A 421 -22.73 -13.46 -15.88
C GLU A 421 -21.87 -12.21 -16.05
N VAL A 422 -21.25 -11.75 -14.97
CA VAL A 422 -20.25 -10.69 -14.99
C VAL A 422 -18.86 -11.31 -14.86
N THR A 423 -17.96 -10.94 -15.77
CA THR A 423 -16.56 -11.36 -15.77
C THR A 423 -15.70 -10.14 -15.46
N ALA A 424 -14.89 -10.22 -14.39
CA ALA A 424 -13.91 -9.20 -14.01
C ALA A 424 -12.52 -9.81 -13.93
N LEU A 425 -11.49 -9.06 -14.33
CA LEU A 425 -10.09 -9.44 -14.19
C LEU A 425 -9.47 -8.57 -13.10
N LEU A 426 -9.10 -9.21 -11.98
CA LEU A 426 -8.45 -8.58 -10.84
C LEU A 426 -6.95 -8.84 -10.89
N SER A 427 -6.14 -7.84 -10.52
CA SER A 427 -4.75 -8.00 -10.14
C SER A 427 -4.62 -7.89 -8.63
N PHE A 428 -3.91 -8.82 -8.03
CA PHE A 428 -3.48 -8.79 -6.64
C PHE A 428 -1.98 -8.55 -6.62
N ARG A 429 -1.55 -7.41 -6.08
CA ARG A 429 -0.14 -7.11 -5.80
C ARG A 429 0.10 -7.22 -4.31
N TRP A 430 1.14 -7.95 -3.90
CA TRP A 430 1.44 -8.16 -2.49
C TRP A 430 2.91 -8.03 -2.16
N ARG A 431 3.16 -7.76 -0.88
CA ARG A 431 4.49 -7.77 -0.25
C ARG A 431 4.36 -8.47 1.10
N ILE A 432 5.30 -9.36 1.40
CA ILE A 432 5.40 -10.05 2.67
C ILE A 432 6.62 -9.50 3.38
N LEU A 433 6.40 -8.91 4.55
CA LEU A 433 7.42 -8.31 5.38
C LEU A 433 7.63 -9.20 6.59
N GLU A 434 8.83 -9.75 6.73
CA GLU A 434 9.26 -10.49 7.89
C GLU A 434 9.79 -9.52 8.95
N GLU A 435 9.19 -9.55 10.13
CA GLU A 435 9.66 -8.78 11.27
C GLU A 435 10.46 -9.72 12.17
N SER A 436 11.72 -9.40 12.42
CA SER A 436 12.60 -10.16 13.31
C SER A 436 13.24 -9.26 14.36
N GLU A 437 13.45 -9.84 15.55
CA GLU A 437 14.16 -9.19 16.63
C GLU A 437 15.63 -9.54 16.56
N THR A 438 16.48 -8.53 16.41
CA THR A 438 17.93 -8.68 16.40
C THR A 438 18.52 -8.01 17.62
N ALA A 439 19.31 -8.77 18.39
CA ALA A 439 20.06 -8.21 19.51
C ALA A 439 21.22 -7.35 19.00
N VAL A 440 21.22 -6.08 19.34
CA VAL A 440 22.26 -5.12 18.98
C VAL A 440 23.01 -4.66 20.22
N ILE A 441 24.30 -4.41 20.12
CA ILE A 441 25.11 -3.89 21.20
C ILE A 441 24.83 -2.40 21.34
N GLN A 442 24.21 -1.99 22.45
CA GLN A 442 23.81 -0.61 22.66
C GLN A 442 24.94 0.22 23.31
N GLN A 443 25.62 -0.37 24.29
CA GLN A 443 26.68 0.27 25.09
C GLN A 443 27.73 -0.75 25.45
N VAL A 444 28.97 -0.29 25.52
CA VAL A 444 30.11 -1.08 25.99
C VAL A 444 30.87 -0.29 27.03
N LEU A 445 30.98 -0.83 28.23
CA LEU A 445 31.74 -0.24 29.33
C LEU A 445 33.02 -1.02 29.54
N LEU A 446 34.15 -0.29 29.61
CA LEU A 446 35.47 -0.83 29.92
C LEU A 446 35.57 -1.04 31.44
N GLY A 447 35.79 -2.27 31.85
CA GLY A 447 36.00 -2.67 33.23
C GLY A 447 37.48 -2.57 33.68
N GLU A 448 37.85 -3.39 34.64
CA GLU A 448 39.20 -3.44 35.17
C GLU A 448 40.17 -4.13 34.19
N PRO A 449 41.44 -3.70 34.16
CA PRO A 449 42.47 -4.44 33.42
C PRO A 449 42.60 -5.86 33.97
N ARG A 450 42.67 -6.82 33.08
CA ARG A 450 42.89 -8.23 33.47
C ARG A 450 44.29 -8.40 33.99
N GLN A 451 44.39 -9.00 35.15
CA GLN A 451 45.68 -9.32 35.74
C GLN A 451 46.13 -10.70 35.23
N ALA A 452 47.32 -10.78 34.66
CA ALA A 452 47.90 -12.06 34.29
C ALA A 452 48.22 -12.88 35.57
N ASP A 453 47.67 -14.10 35.68
CA ASP A 453 48.04 -15.02 36.74
C ASP A 453 49.42 -15.66 36.39
N PRO A 454 50.47 -15.40 37.18
CA PRO A 454 51.81 -15.94 36.92
C PRO A 454 51.85 -17.47 36.89
N ASN A 455 50.86 -18.16 37.48
CA ASN A 455 50.80 -19.62 37.57
C ASN A 455 50.08 -20.28 36.40
N GLU A 456 49.46 -19.53 35.51
CA GLU A 456 48.77 -20.09 34.37
C GLU A 456 49.76 -20.42 33.23
N PRO A 457 49.51 -21.52 32.48
CA PRO A 457 50.37 -21.92 31.37
C PRO A 457 50.34 -20.90 30.23
N SER A 458 51.49 -20.65 29.61
CA SER A 458 51.65 -19.72 28.48
C SER A 458 50.96 -20.23 27.20
N VAL A 459 50.69 -21.53 27.09
CA VAL A 459 49.97 -22.16 25.98
C VAL A 459 49.09 -23.28 26.51
N ILE A 460 47.82 -23.33 26.07
CA ILE A 460 46.87 -24.35 26.43
C ILE A 460 46.59 -25.22 25.19
N LEU A 461 46.70 -26.54 25.36
CA LEU A 461 46.25 -27.49 24.36
C LEU A 461 44.79 -27.88 24.65
N ARG A 462 43.89 -27.61 23.72
CA ARG A 462 42.45 -27.88 23.84
C ARG A 462 41.92 -28.61 22.63
N ALA A 463 40.93 -29.49 22.80
CA ALA A 463 40.12 -30.04 21.72
C ALA A 463 38.85 -29.19 21.52
N VAL A 464 38.48 -28.97 20.28
CA VAL A 464 37.26 -28.25 19.88
C VAL A 464 36.02 -29.09 20.23
N HIS A 465 35.04 -28.47 20.88
CA HIS A 465 33.75 -29.11 21.18
C HIS A 465 32.76 -28.97 19.97
N PRO A 466 31.80 -29.88 19.88
CA PRO A 466 30.74 -29.75 18.86
C PRO A 466 30.03 -28.40 18.95
N GLY A 467 29.91 -27.67 17.83
CA GLY A 467 29.21 -26.39 17.71
C GLY A 467 30.04 -25.14 18.12
N GLU A 468 31.32 -25.31 18.48
CA GLU A 468 32.22 -24.17 18.70
C GLU A 468 32.86 -23.67 17.41
N ASP A 469 32.90 -22.35 17.24
CA ASP A 469 33.70 -21.67 16.22
C ASP A 469 35.01 -21.11 16.86
N LEU A 470 35.93 -20.71 16.00
CA LEU A 470 37.24 -20.17 16.45
C LEU A 470 37.05 -18.92 17.31
N TRP A 471 36.07 -18.05 16.94
CA TRP A 471 35.72 -16.86 17.70
C TRP A 471 35.31 -17.16 19.15
N ALA A 472 34.48 -18.18 19.35
CA ALA A 472 34.03 -18.58 20.69
C ALA A 472 35.23 -19.08 21.55
N VAL A 473 36.11 -19.82 20.92
CA VAL A 473 37.35 -20.30 21.60
C VAL A 473 38.24 -19.12 21.95
N ALA A 474 38.56 -18.24 21.01
CA ALA A 474 39.41 -17.06 21.25
C ALA A 474 38.85 -16.15 22.35
N LYS A 475 37.53 -15.91 22.30
CA LYS A 475 36.81 -15.13 23.32
C LYS A 475 36.90 -15.76 24.71
N ALA A 476 36.72 -17.07 24.82
CA ALA A 476 36.77 -17.79 26.09
C ALA A 476 38.16 -17.75 26.76
N TYR A 477 39.21 -17.65 25.94
CA TYR A 477 40.60 -17.60 26.42
C TYR A 477 41.25 -16.21 26.34
N HIS A 478 40.49 -15.19 25.92
CA HIS A 478 40.93 -13.81 25.80
C HIS A 478 42.16 -13.63 24.92
N THR A 479 42.24 -14.36 23.84
CA THR A 479 43.30 -14.30 22.83
C THR A 479 42.67 -13.92 21.46
N THR A 480 43.44 -13.85 20.39
CA THR A 480 42.93 -13.54 19.08
C THR A 480 42.83 -14.78 18.19
N ASP A 481 41.96 -14.77 17.17
CA ASP A 481 41.81 -15.85 16.20
C ASP A 481 43.17 -16.08 15.49
N GLU A 482 43.86 -14.99 15.10
CA GLU A 482 45.14 -15.04 14.42
C GLU A 482 46.22 -15.70 15.29
N ALA A 483 46.19 -15.43 16.60
CA ALA A 483 47.16 -16.01 17.53
C ALA A 483 46.95 -17.54 17.68
N ILE A 484 45.68 -18.01 17.70
CA ILE A 484 45.38 -19.43 17.76
C ILE A 484 45.79 -20.11 16.44
N LEU A 485 45.47 -19.50 15.30
CA LEU A 485 45.83 -20.01 13.98
C LEU A 485 47.32 -20.16 13.83
N ALA A 486 48.07 -19.11 14.15
CA ALA A 486 49.54 -19.11 14.09
C ALA A 486 50.15 -20.17 15.00
N ALA A 487 49.68 -20.28 16.25
CA ALA A 487 50.19 -21.26 17.20
C ALA A 487 49.86 -22.71 16.83
N SER A 488 48.68 -22.92 16.24
CA SER A 488 48.20 -24.25 15.82
C SER A 488 48.68 -24.65 14.43
N GLY A 489 49.33 -23.76 13.67
CA GLY A 489 49.77 -24.00 12.29
C GLY A 489 48.60 -24.22 11.33
N LEU A 490 47.51 -23.44 11.51
CA LEU A 490 46.31 -23.53 10.66
C LEU A 490 46.23 -22.35 9.70
N ASP A 491 45.80 -22.62 8.49
CA ASP A 491 45.67 -21.63 7.41
C ASP A 491 44.20 -21.17 7.22
N SER A 492 43.26 -21.73 8.00
CA SER A 492 41.83 -21.44 7.88
C SER A 492 41.16 -21.33 9.26
N GLU A 493 40.18 -20.45 9.38
CA GLU A 493 39.34 -20.30 10.57
C GLU A 493 38.34 -21.47 10.76
N GLU A 494 38.19 -22.35 9.74
CA GLU A 494 37.34 -23.53 9.85
C GLU A 494 37.97 -24.55 10.81
N ILE A 495 37.29 -24.84 11.91
CA ILE A 495 37.67 -25.83 12.89
C ILE A 495 36.64 -26.94 13.02
N TYR A 496 37.08 -28.15 13.40
CA TYR A 496 36.20 -29.33 13.46
C TYR A 496 36.17 -29.90 14.89
N PRO A 497 35.03 -30.50 15.30
CA PRO A 497 34.97 -31.18 16.60
C PRO A 497 36.06 -32.23 16.79
N GLY A 498 36.76 -32.15 17.92
CA GLY A 498 37.91 -33.01 18.24
C GLY A 498 39.24 -32.54 17.70
N GLN A 499 39.31 -31.51 16.87
CA GLN A 499 40.54 -30.88 16.42
C GLN A 499 41.27 -30.27 17.62
N ARG A 500 42.60 -30.43 17.67
CA ARG A 500 43.45 -29.88 18.74
C ARG A 500 43.98 -28.51 18.37
N LEU A 501 43.75 -27.56 19.23
CA LEU A 501 44.20 -26.18 19.10
C LEU A 501 45.23 -25.87 20.17
N LEU A 502 46.29 -25.15 19.78
CA LEU A 502 47.24 -24.51 20.68
C LEU A 502 46.78 -23.05 20.91
N ILE A 503 46.41 -22.76 22.11
CA ILE A 503 45.86 -21.44 22.48
C ILE A 503 46.96 -20.69 23.24
N PRO A 504 47.64 -19.73 22.57
CA PRO A 504 48.62 -18.90 23.25
C PRO A 504 47.93 -17.90 24.15
N ARG A 505 48.52 -17.66 25.29
CA ARG A 505 48.08 -16.61 26.18
C ARG A 505 48.72 -15.30 25.74
N THR A 506 47.95 -14.28 25.51
CA THR A 506 48.47 -12.94 25.27
C THR A 506 49.03 -12.44 26.59
N ALA A 507 50.35 -12.19 26.66
CA ALA A 507 50.93 -11.48 27.80
C ALA A 507 50.32 -10.08 27.79
N GLY A 508 49.63 -9.70 28.87
CA GLY A 508 49.04 -8.39 29.06
C GLY A 508 50.10 -7.28 29.14
#